data_77fe674b550f2c4eda703b84add5159e
#
_entry.id   77fe674b550f2c4eda703b84add5159e
#
_cell.length_a   1.000
_cell.length_b   1.000
_cell.length_c   1.000
_cell.angle_alpha   90.00
_cell.angle_beta   90.00
_cell.angle_gamma   90.00
#
_symmetry.space_group_name_H-M   'P 1'
#
loop_
_entity.id
_entity.type
_entity.pdbx_description
1 polymer ?
#
loop_
_entity_poly.entity_id
_entity_poly.type
_entity_poly.pdbx_seq_one_letter_code
_entity_poly.pdbx_strand_id
1 'polypeptide(L)'
;LAEVCEPGTVVIAVGQVNDVRLYRDLVASGIHDYLLKPLSASQLRDSLTAAQTVFSTPRHAEAGDEGEHITTAVVGTRGGVGASTIATSLAWLFSTEHRRSTALLDLDVHFGTGALSLDLEPGRGLTDAIENPSRIDGLFIERAMIRANDNLAIMSAEAPISSPMMTDGSAFLQLEEEFRQAFQMTVIDLPRNMLINFPHLLAEVNVVTLVTELTLAS
;
A
#
# COMPACT_ATOMS: atom_id res chain seq x y z
N LEU A 1 6.76 1.61 16.10
CA LEU A 1 5.56 1.49 15.25
C LEU A 1 4.30 1.92 16.01
N ALA A 2 4.12 1.49 17.26
CA ALA A 2 2.95 1.87 18.07
C ALA A 2 2.79 3.40 18.31
N GLU A 3 3.84 4.19 18.12
CA GLU A 3 3.81 5.66 18.25
C GLU A 3 3.45 6.36 16.91
N VAL A 4 3.45 5.62 15.79
CA VAL A 4 3.25 6.18 14.45
C VAL A 4 1.95 5.68 13.81
N CYS A 5 1.46 4.51 14.25
CA CYS A 5 0.24 3.92 13.72
C CYS A 5 -0.95 4.22 14.63
N GLU A 6 -2.09 4.57 14.06
CA GLU A 6 -3.32 4.76 14.82
C GLU A 6 -3.82 3.46 15.46
N PRO A 7 -4.60 3.56 16.56
CA PRO A 7 -5.25 2.40 17.16
C PRO A 7 -6.14 1.69 16.13
N GLY A 8 -5.86 0.42 15.87
CA GLY A 8 -6.58 -0.37 14.87
C GLY A 8 -5.74 -0.72 13.63
N THR A 9 -4.53 -0.16 13.47
CA THR A 9 -3.63 -0.57 12.39
C THR A 9 -3.05 -1.95 12.66
N VAL A 10 -3.18 -2.88 11.71
CA VAL A 10 -2.55 -4.21 11.77
C VAL A 10 -1.25 -4.21 10.99
N VAL A 11 -0.17 -4.63 11.65
CA VAL A 11 1.17 -4.68 11.06
C VAL A 11 1.57 -6.14 10.83
N ILE A 12 1.93 -6.47 9.58
CA ILE A 12 2.47 -7.77 9.19
C ILE A 12 3.92 -7.57 8.76
N ALA A 13 4.85 -8.25 9.39
CA ALA A 13 6.26 -8.19 9.04
C ALA A 13 6.64 -9.32 8.06
N VAL A 14 7.54 -9.03 7.12
CA VAL A 14 8.01 -10.00 6.13
C VAL A 14 9.54 -10.08 6.14
N GLY A 15 10.09 -11.26 6.37
CA GLY A 15 11.55 -11.44 6.47
C GLY A 15 12.06 -12.78 5.96
N GLN A 16 13.37 -13.00 6.07
CA GLN A 16 14.04 -14.22 5.58
C GLN A 16 14.49 -15.17 6.71
N VAL A 17 14.49 -14.72 7.95
CA VAL A 17 15.01 -15.50 9.07
C VAL A 17 13.89 -16.32 9.71
N ASN A 18 14.07 -17.65 9.69
CA ASN A 18 13.19 -18.59 10.35
C ASN A 18 13.68 -18.81 11.80
N ASP A 19 13.30 -17.92 12.71
CA ASP A 19 13.62 -18.00 14.13
C ASP A 19 12.37 -17.79 14.98
N VAL A 20 12.05 -18.80 15.79
CA VAL A 20 10.88 -18.79 16.67
C VAL A 20 10.99 -17.71 17.76
N ARG A 21 12.19 -17.36 18.21
CA ARG A 21 12.38 -16.30 19.19
C ARG A 21 12.06 -14.96 18.59
N LEU A 22 12.59 -14.70 17.40
CA LEU A 22 12.28 -13.49 16.65
C LEU A 22 10.77 -13.36 16.40
N TYR A 23 10.10 -14.42 15.97
CA TYR A 23 8.64 -14.43 15.77
C TYR A 23 7.91 -14.00 17.06
N ARG A 24 8.26 -14.60 18.18
CA ARG A 24 7.65 -14.28 19.47
C ARG A 24 7.91 -12.84 19.92
N ASP A 25 9.13 -12.36 19.72
CA ASP A 25 9.51 -11.00 20.08
C ASP A 25 8.76 -9.96 19.23
N LEU A 26 8.59 -10.24 17.92
CA LEU A 26 7.81 -9.40 17.01
C LEU A 26 6.33 -9.36 17.40
N VAL A 27 5.72 -10.52 17.66
CA VAL A 27 4.32 -10.59 18.10
C VAL A 27 4.16 -9.89 19.47
N ALA A 28 5.09 -10.09 20.40
CA ALA A 28 5.08 -9.40 21.69
C ALA A 28 5.24 -7.88 21.57
N SER A 29 5.87 -7.39 20.50
CA SER A 29 5.98 -5.96 20.19
C SER A 29 4.75 -5.35 19.49
N GLY A 30 3.68 -6.17 19.27
CA GLY A 30 2.43 -5.71 18.68
C GLY A 30 2.31 -5.93 17.16
N ILE A 31 3.26 -6.66 16.54
CA ILE A 31 3.14 -7.09 15.16
C ILE A 31 2.16 -8.26 15.09
N HIS A 32 1.20 -8.20 14.17
CA HIS A 32 0.13 -9.20 14.05
C HIS A 32 0.67 -10.55 13.57
N ASP A 33 1.55 -10.53 12.58
CA ASP A 33 2.13 -11.75 12.01
C ASP A 33 3.49 -11.49 11.39
N TYR A 34 4.27 -12.58 11.20
CA TYR A 34 5.58 -12.54 10.54
C TYR A 34 5.66 -13.60 9.46
N LEU A 35 5.75 -13.16 8.20
CA LEU A 35 5.81 -14.04 7.04
C LEU A 35 7.24 -14.25 6.56
N LEU A 36 7.57 -15.50 6.24
CA LEU A 36 8.89 -15.87 5.71
C LEU A 36 8.94 -15.78 4.19
N LYS A 37 10.03 -15.23 3.66
CA LYS A 37 10.35 -15.34 2.24
C LYS A 37 10.97 -16.74 1.91
N PRO A 38 10.63 -17.34 0.75
CA PRO A 38 9.72 -16.89 -0.28
C PRO A 38 8.26 -16.98 0.15
N LEU A 39 7.48 -15.93 -0.11
CA LEU A 39 6.06 -15.88 0.21
C LEU A 39 5.25 -16.80 -0.71
N SER A 40 4.40 -17.63 -0.13
CA SER A 40 3.36 -18.31 -0.89
C SER A 40 2.06 -17.48 -0.88
N ALA A 41 1.30 -17.56 -1.97
CA ALA A 41 0.01 -16.89 -2.07
C ALA A 41 -0.98 -17.34 -0.97
N SER A 42 -0.89 -18.61 -0.53
CA SER A 42 -1.72 -19.13 0.58
C SER A 42 -1.37 -18.48 1.91
N GLN A 43 -0.06 -18.44 2.27
CA GLN A 43 0.38 -17.83 3.54
C GLN A 43 0.00 -16.36 3.63
N LEU A 44 0.16 -15.62 2.53
CA LEU A 44 -0.22 -14.22 2.47
C LEU A 44 -1.74 -14.05 2.64
N ARG A 45 -2.53 -14.89 1.94
CA ARG A 45 -3.99 -14.89 2.06
C ARG A 45 -4.44 -15.20 3.49
N ASP A 46 -3.86 -16.22 4.10
CA ASP A 46 -4.23 -16.66 5.45
C ASP A 46 -3.93 -15.56 6.48
N SER A 47 -2.77 -14.91 6.37
CA SER A 47 -2.38 -13.81 7.26
C SER A 47 -3.27 -12.56 7.06
N LEU A 48 -3.60 -12.21 5.80
CA LEU A 48 -4.53 -11.10 5.51
C LEU A 48 -5.96 -11.41 5.98
N THR A 49 -6.43 -12.66 5.82
CA THR A 49 -7.74 -13.07 6.33
C THR A 49 -7.77 -13.01 7.86
N ALA A 50 -6.70 -13.44 8.53
CA ALA A 50 -6.57 -13.30 9.97
C ALA A 50 -6.56 -11.83 10.41
N ALA A 51 -5.86 -10.96 9.68
CA ALA A 51 -5.87 -9.53 9.91
C ALA A 51 -7.28 -8.92 9.74
N GLN A 52 -8.02 -9.33 8.70
CA GLN A 52 -9.40 -8.89 8.50
C GLN A 52 -10.32 -9.28 9.67
N THR A 53 -10.11 -10.43 10.32
CA THR A 53 -10.92 -10.82 11.48
C THR A 53 -10.71 -9.95 12.71
N VAL A 54 -9.54 -9.29 12.83
CA VAL A 54 -9.27 -8.31 13.89
C VAL A 54 -10.14 -7.06 13.71
N PHE A 55 -10.44 -6.69 12.46
CA PHE A 55 -11.33 -5.56 12.14
C PHE A 55 -12.83 -5.94 12.18
N SER A 56 -13.15 -7.25 12.15
CA SER A 56 -14.52 -7.75 12.11
C SER A 56 -15.19 -7.94 13.49
N THR A 57 -14.75 -7.26 14.54
CA THR A 57 -15.60 -7.10 15.72
C THR A 57 -16.81 -6.25 15.32
N PRO A 58 -18.06 -6.71 15.58
CA PRO A 58 -19.22 -6.21 14.87
C PRO A 58 -19.57 -4.78 15.28
N ARG A 59 -19.30 -3.83 14.39
CA ARG A 59 -20.05 -2.59 14.31
C ARG A 59 -21.02 -2.73 13.13
N HIS A 60 -22.23 -3.15 13.46
CA HIS A 60 -23.42 -3.11 12.62
C HIS A 60 -23.28 -3.59 11.17
N ALA A 61 -23.55 -4.89 10.98
CA ALA A 61 -24.03 -5.39 9.70
C ALA A 61 -25.47 -4.88 9.52
N GLU A 62 -25.68 -3.98 8.58
CA GLU A 62 -26.89 -3.87 7.77
C GLU A 62 -26.63 -2.82 6.69
N ALA A 63 -26.29 -3.29 5.50
CA ALA A 63 -26.68 -2.82 4.18
C ALA A 63 -25.68 -3.33 3.12
N GLY A 64 -26.19 -4.08 2.15
CA GLY A 64 -25.68 -4.34 0.80
C GLY A 64 -24.17 -4.47 0.59
N ASP A 65 -23.77 -5.46 -0.11
CA ASP A 65 -22.47 -5.90 -0.62
C ASP A 65 -21.46 -4.82 -1.14
N GLU A 66 -21.41 -3.66 -0.49
CA GLU A 66 -20.38 -2.61 -0.61
C GLU A 66 -19.43 -2.77 0.57
N GLY A 67 -18.48 -3.71 0.44
CA GLY A 67 -17.43 -3.90 1.45
C GLY A 67 -16.68 -2.58 1.71
N GLU A 68 -16.49 -2.25 2.99
CA GLU A 68 -15.71 -1.10 3.45
C GLU A 68 -14.36 -1.02 2.70
N HIS A 69 -14.01 0.16 2.22
CA HIS A 69 -12.74 0.39 1.55
C HIS A 69 -11.56 0.07 2.48
N ILE A 70 -10.57 -0.64 2.00
CA ILE A 70 -9.37 -0.98 2.76
C ILE A 70 -8.13 -0.41 2.08
N THR A 71 -7.37 0.37 2.83
CA THR A 71 -6.07 0.89 2.40
C THR A 71 -4.94 0.10 3.07
N THR A 72 -4.02 -0.40 2.25
CA THR A 72 -2.82 -1.13 2.70
C THR A 72 -1.57 -0.41 2.23
N ALA A 73 -0.71 0.02 3.15
CA ALA A 73 0.61 0.57 2.81
C ALA A 73 1.69 -0.50 2.90
N VAL A 74 2.58 -0.54 1.93
CA VAL A 74 3.76 -1.41 1.92
C VAL A 74 5.02 -0.55 2.02
N VAL A 75 5.81 -0.78 3.06
CA VAL A 75 6.99 0.02 3.39
C VAL A 75 8.22 -0.87 3.50
N GLY A 76 9.30 -0.52 2.82
CA GLY A 76 10.59 -1.20 2.97
C GLY A 76 11.45 -0.55 4.06
N THR A 77 12.09 -1.34 4.93
CA THR A 77 13.05 -0.82 5.92
C THR A 77 14.31 -0.24 5.25
N ARG A 78 14.64 -0.74 4.05
CA ARG A 78 15.70 -0.21 3.18
C ARG A 78 15.39 -0.48 1.71
N GLY A 79 16.18 0.12 0.81
CA GLY A 79 16.10 -0.19 -0.63
C GLY A 79 16.46 -1.65 -0.92
N GLY A 80 15.80 -2.26 -1.89
CA GLY A 80 16.07 -3.61 -2.38
C GLY A 80 15.47 -4.76 -1.57
N VAL A 81 14.73 -4.50 -0.49
CA VAL A 81 14.09 -5.57 0.30
C VAL A 81 12.86 -6.19 -0.37
N GLY A 82 12.40 -5.61 -1.50
CA GLY A 82 11.27 -6.14 -2.27
C GLY A 82 9.92 -5.54 -1.91
N ALA A 83 9.87 -4.34 -1.31
CA ALA A 83 8.61 -3.68 -0.95
C ALA A 83 7.70 -3.46 -2.16
N SER A 84 8.21 -2.88 -3.25
CA SER A 84 7.45 -2.65 -4.49
C SER A 84 6.95 -3.95 -5.11
N THR A 85 7.75 -5.02 -5.06
CA THR A 85 7.32 -6.35 -5.53
C THR A 85 6.14 -6.86 -4.71
N ILE A 86 6.16 -6.68 -3.39
CA ILE A 86 5.07 -7.08 -2.50
C ILE A 86 3.84 -6.21 -2.75
N ALA A 87 4.00 -4.89 -2.87
CA ALA A 87 2.88 -3.98 -3.16
C ALA A 87 2.17 -4.37 -4.47
N THR A 88 2.93 -4.54 -5.55
CA THR A 88 2.39 -4.94 -6.86
C THR A 88 1.72 -6.32 -6.80
N SER A 89 2.34 -7.29 -6.10
CA SER A 89 1.77 -8.63 -5.95
C SER A 89 0.47 -8.62 -5.13
N LEU A 90 0.39 -7.82 -4.08
CA LEU A 90 -0.84 -7.64 -3.29
C LEU A 90 -1.97 -7.06 -4.13
N ALA A 91 -1.70 -5.97 -4.86
CA ALA A 91 -2.68 -5.34 -5.73
C ALA A 91 -3.18 -6.33 -6.81
N TRP A 92 -2.27 -7.10 -7.40
CA TRP A 92 -2.61 -8.15 -8.36
C TRP A 92 -3.51 -9.23 -7.74
N LEU A 93 -3.18 -9.75 -6.55
CA LEU A 93 -3.96 -10.78 -5.86
C LEU A 93 -5.36 -10.29 -5.48
N PHE A 94 -5.48 -9.08 -4.96
CA PHE A 94 -6.79 -8.51 -4.64
C PHE A 94 -7.67 -8.39 -5.89
N SER A 95 -7.11 -7.95 -7.01
CA SER A 95 -7.86 -7.76 -8.24
C SER A 95 -8.22 -9.08 -8.95
N THR A 96 -7.34 -10.08 -8.95
CA THR A 96 -7.51 -11.32 -9.71
C THR A 96 -8.18 -12.43 -8.90
N GLU A 97 -7.68 -12.72 -7.69
CA GLU A 97 -8.18 -13.80 -6.85
C GLU A 97 -9.45 -13.40 -6.09
N HIS A 98 -9.45 -12.17 -5.55
CA HIS A 98 -10.58 -11.65 -4.79
C HIS A 98 -11.57 -10.83 -5.63
N ARG A 99 -11.23 -10.55 -6.88
CA ARG A 99 -12.04 -9.74 -7.81
C ARG A 99 -12.49 -8.40 -7.23
N ARG A 100 -11.67 -7.81 -6.36
CA ARG A 100 -11.92 -6.51 -5.75
C ARG A 100 -11.43 -5.41 -6.69
N SER A 101 -12.24 -4.36 -6.85
CA SER A 101 -11.78 -3.13 -7.51
C SER A 101 -10.62 -2.54 -6.72
N THR A 102 -9.41 -2.55 -7.29
CA THR A 102 -8.16 -2.28 -6.59
C THR A 102 -7.38 -1.17 -7.28
N ALA A 103 -6.91 -0.21 -6.50
CA ALA A 103 -5.91 0.78 -6.91
C ALA A 103 -4.53 0.39 -6.40
N LEU A 104 -3.50 0.50 -7.23
CA LEU A 104 -2.10 0.54 -6.82
C LEU A 104 -1.60 1.97 -6.95
N LEU A 105 -1.20 2.58 -5.84
CA LEU A 105 -0.59 3.91 -5.78
C LEU A 105 0.91 3.76 -5.55
N ASP A 106 1.71 4.00 -6.59
CA ASP A 106 3.18 3.98 -6.51
C ASP A 106 3.67 5.40 -6.21
N LEU A 107 4.07 5.63 -4.97
CA LEU A 107 4.52 6.95 -4.49
C LEU A 107 6.00 7.23 -4.76
N ASP A 108 6.74 6.33 -5.40
CA ASP A 108 8.11 6.62 -5.84
C ASP A 108 8.12 7.32 -7.19
N VAL A 109 8.03 8.65 -7.13
CA VAL A 109 7.90 9.52 -8.32
C VAL A 109 9.08 9.41 -9.30
N HIS A 110 10.27 9.04 -8.80
CA HIS A 110 11.48 9.00 -9.61
C HIS A 110 11.95 7.60 -10.00
N PHE A 111 11.66 6.60 -9.16
CA PHE A 111 12.14 5.24 -9.31
C PHE A 111 11.03 4.20 -9.20
N GLY A 112 9.77 4.63 -9.27
CA GLY A 112 8.62 3.74 -9.21
C GLY A 112 8.65 2.69 -10.31
N THR A 113 8.36 1.46 -9.93
CA THR A 113 8.37 0.30 -10.84
C THR A 113 7.03 -0.43 -10.89
N GLY A 114 6.01 0.09 -10.23
CA GLY A 114 4.70 -0.54 -10.11
C GLY A 114 4.06 -0.84 -11.47
N ALA A 115 4.03 0.13 -12.37
CA ALA A 115 3.51 -0.06 -13.73
C ALA A 115 4.40 -1.02 -14.55
N LEU A 116 5.71 -0.81 -14.53
CA LEU A 116 6.67 -1.64 -15.28
C LEU A 116 6.64 -3.11 -14.82
N SER A 117 6.40 -3.37 -13.55
CA SER A 117 6.29 -4.74 -13.00
C SER A 117 5.08 -5.51 -13.55
N LEU A 118 4.13 -4.80 -14.15
CA LEU A 118 2.94 -5.35 -14.81
C LEU A 118 2.97 -5.18 -16.34
N ASP A 119 4.16 -4.92 -16.89
CA ASP A 119 4.38 -4.71 -18.34
C ASP A 119 3.57 -3.53 -18.91
N LEU A 120 3.43 -2.46 -18.11
CA LEU A 120 2.72 -1.25 -18.46
C LEU A 120 3.69 -0.06 -18.51
N GLU A 121 3.41 0.89 -19.42
CA GLU A 121 4.15 2.15 -19.44
C GLU A 121 3.73 3.04 -18.25
N PRO A 122 4.66 3.62 -17.49
CA PRO A 122 4.34 4.56 -16.42
C PRO A 122 3.58 5.78 -16.97
N GLY A 123 2.60 6.23 -16.22
CA GLY A 123 1.85 7.45 -16.56
C GLY A 123 2.37 8.67 -15.81
N ARG A 124 1.71 9.81 -16.04
CA ARG A 124 1.96 11.06 -15.32
C ARG A 124 0.94 11.36 -14.24
N GLY A 125 0.04 10.43 -13.96
CA GLY A 125 -1.11 10.67 -13.09
C GLY A 125 -0.74 11.22 -11.73
N LEU A 126 0.28 10.63 -11.08
CA LEU A 126 0.73 11.10 -9.76
C LEU A 126 1.41 12.48 -9.85
N THR A 127 2.24 12.73 -10.86
CA THR A 127 2.87 14.05 -11.06
C THR A 127 1.82 15.14 -11.28
N ASP A 128 0.84 14.86 -12.15
CA ASP A 128 -0.24 15.81 -12.45
C ASP A 128 -1.12 16.09 -11.20
N ALA A 129 -1.34 15.08 -10.34
CA ALA A 129 -2.02 15.25 -9.06
C ALA A 129 -1.24 16.16 -8.10
N ILE A 130 0.08 15.93 -7.99
CA ILE A 130 0.96 16.72 -7.12
C ILE A 130 1.05 18.18 -7.59
N GLU A 131 1.13 18.41 -8.90
CA GLU A 131 1.20 19.75 -9.48
C GLU A 131 -0.12 20.53 -9.34
N ASN A 132 -1.25 19.84 -9.31
CA ASN A 132 -2.59 20.45 -9.30
C ASN A 132 -3.56 19.76 -8.33
N PRO A 133 -3.35 19.82 -7.01
CA PRO A 133 -4.18 19.11 -6.04
C PRO A 133 -5.69 19.46 -6.14
N SER A 134 -6.01 20.70 -6.43
CA SER A 134 -7.40 21.18 -6.54
C SER A 134 -8.18 20.62 -7.74
N ARG A 135 -7.52 19.89 -8.63
CA ARG A 135 -8.16 19.25 -9.80
C ARG A 135 -8.39 17.76 -9.61
N ILE A 136 -8.04 17.23 -8.45
CA ILE A 136 -8.25 15.82 -8.13
C ILE A 136 -9.75 15.64 -7.81
N ASP A 137 -10.41 14.89 -8.67
CA ASP A 137 -11.79 14.46 -8.58
C ASP A 137 -11.96 13.08 -9.24
N GLY A 138 -13.12 12.48 -9.18
CA GLY A 138 -13.37 11.15 -9.76
C GLY A 138 -13.05 11.07 -11.25
N LEU A 139 -13.28 12.14 -12.01
CA LEU A 139 -12.96 12.19 -13.44
C LEU A 139 -11.44 12.26 -13.68
N PHE A 140 -10.73 12.99 -12.82
CA PHE A 140 -9.27 13.00 -12.83
C PHE A 140 -8.73 11.60 -12.56
N ILE A 141 -9.23 10.90 -11.52
CA ILE A 141 -8.81 9.54 -11.18
C ILE A 141 -9.00 8.61 -12.38
N GLU A 142 -10.18 8.64 -13.00
CA GLU A 142 -10.46 7.78 -14.16
C GLU A 142 -9.47 7.97 -15.31
N ARG A 143 -9.02 9.19 -15.55
CA ARG A 143 -8.10 9.55 -16.64
C ARG A 143 -6.63 9.37 -16.29
N ALA A 144 -6.28 9.54 -15.02
CA ALA A 144 -4.90 9.49 -14.54
C ALA A 144 -4.41 8.07 -14.25
N MET A 145 -5.34 7.13 -14.04
CA MET A 145 -5.03 5.74 -13.74
C MET A 145 -4.76 4.92 -15.01
N ILE A 146 -3.80 4.03 -14.94
CA ILE A 146 -3.46 3.05 -15.99
C ILE A 146 -4.13 1.72 -15.61
N ARG A 147 -4.96 1.17 -16.48
CA ARG A 147 -5.63 -0.11 -16.23
C ARG A 147 -4.70 -1.27 -16.53
N ALA A 148 -4.47 -2.13 -15.54
CA ALA A 148 -3.73 -3.39 -15.70
C ALA A 148 -4.67 -4.55 -16.06
N ASN A 149 -5.88 -4.56 -15.49
CA ASN A 149 -6.96 -5.50 -15.83
C ASN A 149 -8.32 -4.86 -15.46
N ASP A 150 -9.41 -5.64 -15.56
CA ASP A 150 -10.76 -5.14 -15.28
C ASP A 150 -10.94 -4.60 -13.85
N ASN A 151 -10.15 -5.11 -12.90
CA ASN A 151 -10.26 -4.78 -11.48
C ASN A 151 -9.02 -4.09 -10.90
N LEU A 152 -7.94 -3.88 -11.67
CA LEU A 152 -6.71 -3.24 -11.21
C LEU A 152 -6.39 -2.02 -12.05
N ALA A 153 -6.25 -0.90 -11.39
CA ALA A 153 -5.73 0.33 -11.96
C ALA A 153 -4.53 0.85 -11.14
N ILE A 154 -3.58 1.48 -11.82
CA ILE A 154 -2.32 1.94 -11.23
C ILE A 154 -2.20 3.44 -11.42
N MET A 155 -1.85 4.14 -10.36
CA MET A 155 -1.36 5.51 -10.43
C MET A 155 0.13 5.51 -10.12
N SER A 156 0.91 5.99 -11.07
CA SER A 156 2.37 6.11 -10.96
C SER A 156 2.82 7.45 -11.49
N ALA A 157 4.10 7.72 -11.37
CA ALA A 157 4.74 8.87 -11.98
C ALA A 157 6.01 8.45 -12.70
N GLU A 158 6.38 9.24 -13.68
CA GLU A 158 7.71 9.24 -14.27
C GLU A 158 8.19 10.69 -14.31
N ALA A 159 9.02 11.07 -13.34
CA ALA A 159 9.59 12.40 -13.28
C ALA A 159 11.11 12.35 -13.34
N PRO A 160 11.76 13.28 -14.07
CA PRO A 160 13.21 13.39 -14.08
C PRO A 160 13.77 13.62 -12.67
N ILE A 161 14.88 12.97 -12.32
CA ILE A 161 15.55 13.12 -11.02
C ILE A 161 15.91 14.59 -10.72
N SER A 162 16.11 15.38 -11.77
CA SER A 162 16.42 16.82 -11.67
C SER A 162 15.19 17.68 -11.29
N SER A 163 13.98 17.12 -11.32
CA SER A 163 12.76 17.83 -10.97
C SER A 163 12.40 17.53 -9.51
N PRO A 164 12.64 18.46 -8.57
CA PRO A 164 12.27 18.23 -7.18
C PRO A 164 10.75 18.15 -7.06
N MET A 165 10.27 17.22 -6.26
CA MET A 165 8.86 17.13 -5.92
C MET A 165 8.50 18.27 -4.95
N MET A 166 7.80 19.27 -5.45
CA MET A 166 7.33 20.41 -4.66
C MET A 166 5.88 20.19 -4.30
N THR A 167 5.62 19.70 -3.08
CA THR A 167 4.28 19.47 -2.57
C THR A 167 4.21 19.73 -1.07
N ASP A 168 3.05 20.19 -0.61
CA ASP A 168 2.71 20.31 0.81
C ASP A 168 2.00 19.06 1.36
N GLY A 169 1.82 18.03 0.53
CA GLY A 169 1.15 16.79 0.88
C GLY A 169 -0.37 16.79 0.68
N SER A 170 -0.99 17.92 0.34
CA SER A 170 -2.45 18.01 0.16
C SER A 170 -2.97 17.11 -0.97
N ALA A 171 -2.17 16.91 -2.02
CA ALA A 171 -2.49 16.01 -3.12
C ALA A 171 -2.73 14.57 -2.64
N PHE A 172 -1.93 14.09 -1.68
CA PHE A 172 -2.04 12.72 -1.19
C PHE A 172 -3.33 12.50 -0.40
N LEU A 173 -3.71 13.45 0.46
CA LEU A 173 -4.97 13.39 1.21
C LEU A 173 -6.17 13.36 0.26
N GLN A 174 -6.12 14.15 -0.80
CA GLN A 174 -7.19 14.20 -1.78
C GLN A 174 -7.26 12.94 -2.64
N LEU A 175 -6.11 12.37 -3.01
CA LEU A 175 -6.05 11.07 -3.69
C LEU A 175 -6.61 9.93 -2.82
N GLU A 176 -6.28 9.89 -1.53
CA GLU A 176 -6.82 8.90 -0.60
C GLU A 176 -8.34 8.97 -0.52
N GLU A 177 -8.92 10.16 -0.43
CA GLU A 177 -10.37 10.35 -0.39
C GLU A 177 -11.05 9.91 -1.69
N GLU A 178 -10.52 10.30 -2.85
CA GLU A 178 -11.07 9.88 -4.15
C GLU A 178 -10.92 8.38 -4.39
N PHE A 179 -9.79 7.76 -3.96
CA PHE A 179 -9.60 6.32 -4.06
C PHE A 179 -10.57 5.55 -3.16
N ARG A 180 -10.88 6.08 -1.97
CA ARG A 180 -11.87 5.50 -1.07
C ARG A 180 -13.25 5.41 -1.72
N GLN A 181 -13.59 6.37 -2.57
CA GLN A 181 -14.87 6.39 -3.28
C GLN A 181 -14.86 5.53 -4.54
N ALA A 182 -13.72 5.43 -5.24
CA ALA A 182 -13.63 4.78 -6.54
C ALA A 182 -13.27 3.29 -6.49
N PHE A 183 -12.60 2.83 -5.42
CA PHE A 183 -12.07 1.47 -5.30
C PHE A 183 -12.47 0.82 -3.97
N GLN A 184 -12.51 -0.51 -3.97
CA GLN A 184 -12.72 -1.30 -2.75
C GLN A 184 -11.43 -1.51 -1.96
N MET A 185 -10.29 -1.48 -2.66
CA MET A 185 -8.96 -1.71 -2.10
C MET A 185 -7.98 -0.67 -2.65
N THR A 186 -7.14 -0.11 -1.80
CA THR A 186 -5.97 0.67 -2.21
C THR A 186 -4.70 0.05 -1.64
N VAL A 187 -3.74 -0.25 -2.50
CA VAL A 187 -2.39 -0.66 -2.10
C VAL A 187 -1.45 0.49 -2.40
N ILE A 188 -0.72 0.95 -1.39
CA ILE A 188 0.23 2.05 -1.50
C ILE A 188 1.64 1.46 -1.43
N ASP A 189 2.42 1.58 -2.51
CA ASP A 189 3.87 1.40 -2.46
C ASP A 189 4.49 2.69 -1.91
N LEU A 190 4.89 2.64 -0.64
CA LEU A 190 5.24 3.82 0.13
C LEU A 190 6.75 3.86 0.43
N PRO A 191 7.51 4.68 -0.32
CA PRO A 191 8.93 4.89 -0.04
C PRO A 191 9.13 5.54 1.35
N ARG A 192 10.09 5.03 2.13
CA ARG A 192 10.31 5.54 3.51
C ARG A 192 10.68 7.03 3.59
N ASN A 193 11.30 7.61 2.55
CA ASN A 193 11.55 9.05 2.51
C ASN A 193 10.24 9.85 2.47
N MET A 194 9.17 9.30 1.94
CA MET A 194 7.85 9.92 1.95
C MET A 194 7.29 9.98 3.38
N LEU A 195 7.50 8.94 4.21
CA LEU A 195 7.07 8.96 5.61
C LEU A 195 7.76 10.03 6.46
N ILE A 196 9.01 10.34 6.15
CA ILE A 196 9.76 11.39 6.88
C ILE A 196 9.15 12.76 6.57
N ASN A 197 8.79 12.99 5.31
CA ASN A 197 8.26 14.27 4.85
C ASN A 197 6.74 14.40 5.07
N PHE A 198 6.01 13.29 4.99
CA PHE A 198 4.55 13.22 5.04
C PHE A 198 4.07 12.11 5.98
N PRO A 199 4.26 12.24 7.30
CA PRO A 199 3.88 11.21 8.26
C PRO A 199 2.37 10.91 8.28
N HIS A 200 1.54 11.86 7.81
CA HIS A 200 0.10 11.70 7.70
C HIS A 200 -0.34 10.66 6.65
N LEU A 201 0.56 10.21 5.76
CA LEU A 201 0.26 9.14 4.78
C LEU A 201 -0.10 7.79 5.42
N LEU A 202 0.11 7.63 6.71
CA LEU A 202 -0.33 6.45 7.45
C LEU A 202 -1.60 6.68 8.29
N ALA A 203 -2.12 7.89 8.33
CA ALA A 203 -3.24 8.24 9.22
C ALA A 203 -4.53 7.46 8.89
N GLU A 204 -4.81 7.28 7.62
CA GLU A 204 -6.02 6.61 7.12
C GLU A 204 -5.74 5.17 6.61
N VAL A 205 -4.53 4.63 6.87
CA VAL A 205 -4.15 3.29 6.43
C VAL A 205 -4.66 2.25 7.40
N ASN A 206 -5.37 1.24 6.91
CA ASN A 206 -5.90 0.14 7.72
C ASN A 206 -4.83 -0.92 8.03
N VAL A 207 -3.92 -1.18 7.07
CA VAL A 207 -2.88 -2.21 7.21
C VAL A 207 -1.53 -1.67 6.76
N VAL A 208 -0.50 -1.83 7.58
CA VAL A 208 0.89 -1.52 7.20
C VAL A 208 1.70 -2.82 7.09
N THR A 209 2.21 -3.09 5.89
CA THR A 209 3.13 -4.21 5.63
C THR A 209 4.57 -3.71 5.63
N LEU A 210 5.33 -4.06 6.66
CA LEU A 210 6.74 -3.71 6.78
C LEU A 210 7.61 -4.81 6.16
N VAL A 211 8.32 -4.49 5.09
CA VAL A 211 9.21 -5.42 4.39
C VAL A 211 10.65 -5.19 4.83
N THR A 212 11.29 -6.22 5.39
CA THR A 212 12.63 -6.11 5.96
C THR A 212 13.50 -7.32 5.64
N GLU A 213 14.81 -7.13 5.73
CA GLU A 213 15.81 -8.20 5.86
C GLU A 213 16.45 -8.10 7.23
N LEU A 214 16.71 -9.25 7.87
CA LEU A 214 17.38 -9.26 9.17
C LEU A 214 18.89 -9.11 8.98
N THR A 215 19.30 -7.89 8.73
CA THR A 215 20.70 -7.45 8.68
C THR A 215 20.88 -6.27 9.60
N LEU A 216 22.11 -5.96 9.98
CA LEU A 216 22.42 -4.77 10.82
C LEU A 216 22.07 -3.44 10.13
N ALA A 217 21.77 -3.47 8.81
CA ALA A 217 21.42 -2.29 8.01
C ALA A 217 19.92 -2.13 7.79
N SER A 218 19.10 -2.98 8.39
CA SER A 218 17.61 -2.96 8.23
C SER A 218 16.94 -2.45 9.49
#